data_426131e3e7aec44fe041a142f64bbdda
#
_entry.id   426131e3e7aec44fe041a142f64bbdda
#
_cell.length_a   1.000
_cell.length_b   1.000
_cell.length_c   1.000
_cell.angle_alpha   90.00
_cell.angle_beta   90.00
_cell.angle_gamma   90.00
#
_symmetry.space_group_name_H-M   'P 1'
#
loop_
_entity.id
_entity.type
_entity.pdbx_description
1 polymer ?
#
loop_
_entity_poly.entity_id
_entity_poly.type
_entity_poly.pdbx_seq_one_letter_code
_entity_poly.pdbx_strand_id
1 'polypeptide(L)'
;MSKTEKNLAEAFAGESQANRKYLAFAKKEDEEGLAQVARLFRAAAAAETVHAHAHLRVMGGVKDTKQNLQVTIDGEGHEFKEMYPQFIKEAEAEGNKPAVISFRN
;
A
#
# COMPACT_ATOMS: atom_id res chain seq x y z
N MET A 1 2.09 17.28 -15.44
CA MET A 1 1.00 16.35 -15.10
C MET A 1 -0.33 17.06 -15.13
N SER A 2 -1.30 16.51 -15.87
CA SER A 2 -2.65 17.07 -15.89
C SER A 2 -3.37 16.85 -14.56
N LYS A 3 -4.50 17.57 -14.38
CA LYS A 3 -5.34 17.35 -13.19
C LYS A 3 -5.87 15.93 -13.13
N THR A 4 -6.25 15.35 -14.28
CA THR A 4 -6.75 13.97 -14.34
C THR A 4 -5.67 12.97 -13.95
N GLU A 5 -4.44 13.16 -14.42
CA GLU A 5 -3.32 12.29 -14.04
C GLU A 5 -3.03 12.35 -12.54
N LYS A 6 -3.05 13.55 -11.96
CA LYS A 6 -2.90 13.72 -10.52
C LYS A 6 -4.04 13.05 -9.75
N ASN A 7 -5.26 13.19 -10.24
CA ASN A 7 -6.44 12.60 -9.60
C ASN A 7 -6.38 11.08 -9.65
N LEU A 8 -5.94 10.50 -10.77
CA LEU A 8 -5.76 9.04 -10.88
C LEU A 8 -4.72 8.53 -9.89
N ALA A 9 -3.59 9.23 -9.77
CA ALA A 9 -2.54 8.85 -8.83
C ALA A 9 -3.04 8.91 -7.37
N GLU A 10 -3.77 9.98 -7.03
CA GLU A 10 -4.33 10.15 -5.70
C GLU A 10 -5.39 9.08 -5.40
N ALA A 11 -6.27 8.80 -6.37
CA ALA A 11 -7.29 7.75 -6.22
C ALA A 11 -6.64 6.38 -6.04
N PHE A 12 -5.64 6.05 -6.85
CA PHE A 12 -4.91 4.80 -6.72
C PHE A 12 -4.29 4.66 -5.34
N ALA A 13 -3.63 5.71 -4.85
CA ALA A 13 -3.01 5.71 -3.53
C ALA A 13 -4.04 5.52 -2.43
N GLY A 14 -5.16 6.26 -2.49
CA GLY A 14 -6.21 6.19 -1.48
C GLY A 14 -6.88 4.82 -1.41
N GLU A 15 -7.24 4.27 -2.56
CA GLU A 15 -7.90 2.96 -2.62
C GLU A 15 -6.97 1.83 -2.25
N SER A 16 -5.68 1.93 -2.60
CA SER A 16 -4.67 0.94 -2.19
C SER A 16 -4.49 0.93 -0.67
N GLN A 17 -4.46 2.10 -0.03
CA GLN A 17 -4.38 2.21 1.42
C GLN A 17 -5.65 1.67 2.07
N ALA A 18 -6.82 2.00 1.54
CA ALA A 18 -8.10 1.52 2.07
C ALA A 18 -8.14 -0.01 2.03
N ASN A 19 -7.69 -0.62 0.92
CA ASN A 19 -7.62 -2.07 0.78
C ASN A 19 -6.84 -2.70 1.94
N ARG A 20 -5.64 -2.19 2.22
CA ARG A 20 -4.79 -2.74 3.27
C ARG A 20 -5.38 -2.52 4.67
N LYS A 21 -5.97 -1.35 4.89
CA LYS A 21 -6.64 -1.06 6.17
C LYS A 21 -7.82 -1.99 6.40
N TYR A 22 -8.66 -2.21 5.39
CA TYR A 22 -9.83 -3.07 5.52
C TYR A 22 -9.44 -4.52 5.83
N LEU A 23 -8.37 -5.02 5.22
CA LEU A 23 -7.88 -6.36 5.52
C LEU A 23 -7.37 -6.47 6.97
N ALA A 24 -6.69 -5.45 7.45
CA ALA A 24 -6.24 -5.40 8.83
C ALA A 24 -7.42 -5.33 9.81
N PHE A 25 -8.44 -4.53 9.47
CA PHE A 25 -9.67 -4.43 10.27
C PHE A 25 -10.39 -5.77 10.32
N ALA A 26 -10.50 -6.47 9.19
CA ALA A 26 -11.13 -7.78 9.13
C ALA A 26 -10.44 -8.78 10.07
N LYS A 27 -9.12 -8.77 10.10
CA LYS A 27 -8.35 -9.62 11.00
C LYS A 27 -8.67 -9.32 12.47
N LYS A 28 -8.77 -8.05 12.81
CA LYS A 28 -9.14 -7.62 14.17
C LYS A 28 -10.55 -8.06 14.54
N GLU A 29 -11.51 -7.90 13.63
CA GLU A 29 -12.89 -8.32 13.86
C GLU A 29 -13.00 -9.84 14.05
N ASP A 30 -12.20 -10.63 13.32
CA ASP A 30 -12.14 -12.07 13.56
C ASP A 30 -11.66 -12.37 14.98
N GLU A 31 -10.63 -11.67 15.44
CA GLU A 31 -10.12 -11.83 16.82
C GLU A 31 -11.17 -11.49 17.87
N GLU A 32 -12.03 -10.53 17.55
CA GLU A 32 -13.12 -10.10 18.46
C GLU A 32 -14.38 -10.96 18.33
N GLY A 33 -14.38 -11.94 17.45
CA GLY A 33 -15.54 -12.81 17.24
C GLY A 33 -16.64 -12.20 16.38
N LEU A 34 -16.33 -11.15 15.61
CA LEU A 34 -17.30 -10.44 14.77
C LEU A 34 -17.17 -10.88 13.32
N ALA A 35 -17.50 -12.14 13.04
CA ALA A 35 -17.26 -12.77 11.74
C ALA A 35 -17.97 -12.06 10.59
N GLN A 36 -19.20 -11.55 10.80
CA GLN A 36 -19.93 -10.88 9.72
C GLN A 36 -19.34 -9.52 9.38
N VAL A 37 -18.86 -8.78 10.39
CA VAL A 37 -18.18 -7.51 10.17
C VAL A 37 -16.87 -7.75 9.43
N ALA A 38 -16.11 -8.78 9.80
CA ALA A 38 -14.89 -9.16 9.09
C ALA A 38 -15.16 -9.48 7.63
N ARG A 39 -16.25 -10.19 7.35
CA ARG A 39 -16.65 -10.52 5.97
C ARG A 39 -16.97 -9.26 5.17
N LEU A 40 -17.65 -8.29 5.78
CA LEU A 40 -17.95 -7.02 5.14
C LEU A 40 -16.67 -6.28 4.75
N PHE A 41 -15.69 -6.20 5.66
CA PHE A 41 -14.43 -5.54 5.34
C PHE A 41 -13.64 -6.27 4.25
N ARG A 42 -13.69 -7.61 4.21
CA ARG A 42 -13.02 -8.35 3.13
C ARG A 42 -13.69 -8.10 1.77
N ALA A 43 -15.01 -8.00 1.75
CA ALA A 43 -15.73 -7.67 0.52
C ALA A 43 -15.39 -6.25 0.05
N ALA A 44 -15.34 -5.29 0.98
CA ALA A 44 -14.93 -3.93 0.68
C ALA A 44 -13.49 -3.88 0.15
N ALA A 45 -12.58 -4.64 0.77
CA ALA A 45 -11.19 -4.72 0.31
C ALA A 45 -11.10 -5.28 -1.12
N ALA A 46 -11.90 -6.29 -1.44
CA ALA A 46 -11.95 -6.85 -2.79
C ALA A 46 -12.42 -5.81 -3.81
N ALA A 47 -13.41 -5.01 -3.46
CA ALA A 47 -13.88 -3.91 -4.32
C ALA A 47 -12.79 -2.86 -4.52
N GLU A 48 -12.05 -2.51 -3.47
CA GLU A 48 -10.95 -1.56 -3.57
C GLU A 48 -9.81 -2.07 -4.47
N THR A 49 -9.57 -3.39 -4.48
CA THR A 49 -8.60 -3.99 -5.39
C THR A 49 -9.00 -3.75 -6.85
N VAL A 50 -10.27 -3.94 -7.17
CA VAL A 50 -10.78 -3.70 -8.53
C VAL A 50 -10.59 -2.24 -8.94
N HIS A 51 -10.94 -1.31 -8.05
CA HIS A 51 -10.81 0.12 -8.30
C HIS A 51 -9.34 0.53 -8.47
N ALA A 52 -8.46 0.07 -7.59
CA ALA A 52 -7.04 0.40 -7.65
C ALA A 52 -6.41 -0.12 -8.95
N HIS A 53 -6.72 -1.35 -9.34
CA HIS A 53 -6.20 -1.91 -10.58
C HIS A 53 -6.71 -1.15 -11.81
N ALA A 54 -7.98 -0.72 -11.79
CA ALA A 54 -8.54 0.07 -12.90
C ALA A 54 -7.80 1.40 -13.06
N HIS A 55 -7.56 2.10 -11.95
CA HIS A 55 -6.83 3.36 -11.97
C HIS A 55 -5.39 3.15 -12.45
N LEU A 56 -4.74 2.12 -11.95
CA LEU A 56 -3.36 1.81 -12.33
C LEU A 56 -3.24 1.55 -13.83
N ARG A 57 -4.17 0.79 -14.41
CA ARG A 57 -4.18 0.53 -15.85
C ARG A 57 -4.36 1.82 -16.66
N VAL A 58 -5.30 2.66 -16.25
CA VAL A 58 -5.54 3.95 -16.95
C VAL A 58 -4.32 4.86 -16.87
N MET A 59 -3.60 4.81 -15.75
CA MET A 59 -2.34 5.55 -15.58
C MET A 59 -1.20 5.01 -16.44
N GLY A 60 -1.39 3.85 -17.08
CA GLY A 60 -0.32 3.18 -17.83
C GLY A 60 0.70 2.51 -16.94
N GLY A 61 0.34 2.19 -15.69
CA GLY A 61 1.24 1.59 -14.72
C GLY A 61 1.42 0.07 -14.86
N VAL A 62 0.64 -0.56 -15.72
CA VAL A 62 0.77 -2.00 -16.00
C VAL A 62 1.24 -2.15 -17.44
N LYS A 63 2.48 -2.55 -17.61
CA LYS A 63 3.13 -2.67 -18.93
C LYS A 63 3.49 -4.14 -19.19
N ASP A 64 4.48 -4.39 -20.04
CA ASP A 64 4.92 -5.77 -20.25
C ASP A 64 5.74 -6.27 -19.04
N THR A 65 6.00 -7.56 -19.02
CA THR A 65 6.68 -8.20 -17.88
C THR A 65 8.05 -7.60 -17.62
N LYS A 66 8.82 -7.35 -18.65
CA LYS A 66 10.17 -6.78 -18.50
C LYS A 66 10.12 -5.40 -17.86
N GLN A 67 9.21 -4.55 -18.34
CA GLN A 67 9.05 -3.19 -17.80
C GLN A 67 8.51 -3.21 -16.37
N ASN A 68 7.57 -4.11 -16.08
CA ASN A 68 7.03 -4.25 -14.74
C ASN A 68 8.10 -4.71 -13.75
N LEU A 69 8.96 -5.64 -14.17
CA LEU A 69 10.09 -6.10 -13.36
C LEU A 69 11.07 -4.96 -13.08
N GLN A 70 11.37 -4.15 -14.09
CA GLN A 70 12.29 -3.04 -13.94
C GLN A 70 11.76 -1.99 -12.95
N VAL A 71 10.48 -1.64 -13.05
CA VAL A 71 9.84 -0.71 -12.11
C VAL A 71 9.91 -1.24 -10.68
N THR A 72 9.67 -2.55 -10.52
CA THR A 72 9.72 -3.19 -9.21
C THR A 72 11.13 -3.17 -8.62
N ILE A 73 12.14 -3.51 -9.42
CA ILE A 73 13.54 -3.49 -8.99
C ILE A 73 13.94 -2.09 -8.55
N ASP A 74 13.59 -1.08 -9.33
CA ASP A 74 13.94 0.31 -9.03
C ASP A 74 13.26 0.79 -7.75
N GLY A 75 11.95 0.49 -7.60
CA GLY A 75 11.19 0.88 -6.41
C GLY A 75 11.68 0.21 -5.14
N GLU A 76 11.83 -1.10 -5.18
CA GLU A 76 12.31 -1.86 -4.02
C GLU A 76 13.75 -1.49 -3.68
N GLY A 77 14.60 -1.25 -4.70
CA GLY A 77 15.97 -0.82 -4.50
C GLY A 77 16.04 0.53 -3.80
N HIS A 78 15.21 1.49 -4.21
CA HIS A 78 15.14 2.80 -3.57
C HIS A 78 14.71 2.67 -2.10
N GLU A 79 13.66 1.88 -1.83
CA GLU A 79 13.18 1.67 -0.47
C GLU A 79 14.25 1.04 0.42
N PHE A 80 14.93 0.02 -0.07
CA PHE A 80 15.95 -0.70 0.69
C PHE A 80 17.21 0.13 0.93
N LYS A 81 17.68 0.85 -0.07
CA LYS A 81 18.96 1.56 -0.02
C LYS A 81 18.88 2.96 0.57
N GLU A 82 17.74 3.63 0.37
CA GLU A 82 17.63 5.06 0.70
C GLU A 82 16.51 5.38 1.67
N MET A 83 15.29 4.96 1.34
CA MET A 83 14.11 5.37 2.10
C MET A 83 14.09 4.79 3.52
N TYR A 84 14.11 3.48 3.65
CA TYR A 84 14.04 2.84 4.96
C TYR A 84 15.25 3.11 5.84
N PRO A 85 16.50 3.11 5.35
CA PRO A 85 17.63 3.52 6.18
C PRO A 85 17.46 4.90 6.78
N GLN A 86 16.92 5.87 6.03
CA GLN A 86 16.69 7.22 6.53
C GLN A 86 15.56 7.23 7.56
N PHE A 87 14.48 6.50 7.31
CA PHE A 87 13.36 6.39 8.25
C PHE A 87 13.79 5.76 9.57
N ILE A 88 14.63 4.72 9.51
CA ILE A 88 15.16 4.06 10.70
C ILE A 88 15.99 5.04 11.52
N LYS A 89 16.85 5.79 10.86
CA LYS A 89 17.70 6.79 11.52
C LYS A 89 16.86 7.84 12.25
N GLU A 90 15.85 8.35 11.59
CA GLU A 90 14.94 9.34 12.16
C GLU A 90 14.15 8.77 13.34
N ALA A 91 13.63 7.55 13.19
CA ALA A 91 12.88 6.88 14.25
C ALA A 91 13.76 6.61 15.48
N GLU A 92 15.01 6.20 15.27
CA GLU A 92 15.96 6.01 16.36
C GLU A 92 16.23 7.32 17.10
N ALA A 93 16.42 8.41 16.36
CA ALA A 93 16.64 9.73 16.93
C ALA A 93 15.45 10.19 17.78
N GLU A 94 14.23 9.82 17.38
CA GLU A 94 13.01 10.16 18.11
C GLU A 94 12.68 9.18 19.24
N GLY A 95 13.45 8.11 19.39
CA GLY A 95 13.19 7.08 20.39
C GLY A 95 11.97 6.22 20.09
N ASN A 96 11.53 6.17 18.84
CA ASN A 96 10.35 5.40 18.43
C ASN A 96 10.75 3.97 18.04
N LYS A 97 10.91 3.11 19.05
CA LYS A 97 11.33 1.72 18.84
C LYS A 97 10.36 0.89 17.99
N PRO A 98 9.03 0.97 18.21
CA PRO A 98 8.11 0.22 17.35
C PRO A 98 8.24 0.58 15.87
N ALA A 99 8.45 1.85 15.54
CA ALA A 99 8.66 2.28 14.16
C ALA A 99 9.95 1.69 13.58
N VAL A 100 11.04 1.68 14.36
CA VAL A 100 12.30 1.07 13.94
C VAL A 100 12.09 -0.40 13.57
N ILE A 101 11.38 -1.14 14.41
CA ILE A 101 11.08 -2.56 14.15
C ILE A 101 10.27 -2.72 12.88
N SER A 102 9.24 -1.89 12.69
CA SER A 102 8.40 -1.92 11.50
C SER A 102 9.22 -1.65 10.22
N PHE A 103 10.10 -0.67 10.24
CA PHE A 103 10.91 -0.31 9.08
C PHE A 103 11.97 -1.37 8.74
N ARG A 104 12.40 -2.19 9.68
CA ARG A 104 13.38 -3.25 9.47
C ARG A 104 12.78 -4.54 8.93
N ASN A 105 11.49 -4.69 8.99
CA ASN A 105 10.81 -5.86 8.41
C ASN A 105 10.75 -5.77 6.85
#